data_53b5430e9ec039d3e62e2a18caee9201
#
_entry.id   53b5430e9ec039d3e62e2a18caee9201
#
_cell.length_a   1.000
_cell.length_b   1.000
_cell.length_c   1.000
_cell.angle_alpha   90.00
_cell.angle_beta   90.00
_cell.angle_gamma   90.00
#
_symmetry.space_group_name_H-M   'P 1'
#
loop_
_entity.id
_entity.type
_entity.pdbx_description
1 polymer ?
#
loop_
_entity_poly.entity_id
_entity_poly.type
_entity_poly.pdbx_seq_one_letter_code
_entity_poly.pdbx_strand_id
1 'polypeptide(L)'
;MGMPEQVIEATLKVIEECGVKDVTVRKVAAELGRSTTVVTHYFPTREHLLEAALAKSFAQSKSQALLFIQGSDDQLWAFIKWSVSTEVRKVWIQLVVAHLAGLDAHVSKQIDEFIYWWEYQLLKLLEGRVVPGRTSQEVCDIIGVVVEGILLSENREFASGLNSEQLLRATISPLLRT
;
A
#
# COMPACT_ATOMS: atom_id res chain seq x y z
N MET A 1 3.95 13.39 21.22
CA MET A 1 4.64 12.38 20.38
C MET A 1 5.94 12.02 21.07
N GLY A 2 6.13 10.76 21.42
CA GLY A 2 7.35 10.28 22.08
C GLY A 2 8.53 10.21 21.11
N MET A 3 9.74 9.98 21.61
CA MET A 3 10.94 9.90 20.76
C MET A 3 10.86 8.72 19.76
N PRO A 4 10.39 7.51 20.12
CA PRO A 4 10.23 6.43 19.14
C PRO A 4 9.36 6.81 17.96
N GLU A 5 8.22 7.48 18.20
CA GLU A 5 7.33 7.93 17.13
C GLU A 5 8.00 8.99 16.25
N GLN A 6 8.81 9.89 16.81
CA GLN A 6 9.56 10.88 16.03
C GLN A 6 10.59 10.20 15.11
N VAL A 7 11.28 9.15 15.59
CA VAL A 7 12.21 8.35 14.78
C VAL A 7 11.48 7.64 13.65
N ILE A 8 10.30 7.06 13.91
CA ILE A 8 9.48 6.41 12.89
C ILE A 8 9.03 7.43 11.81
N GLU A 9 8.56 8.61 12.22
CA GLU A 9 8.16 9.67 11.26
C GLU A 9 9.35 10.14 10.42
N ALA A 10 10.52 10.36 11.03
CA ALA A 10 11.74 10.70 10.30
C ALA A 10 12.14 9.57 9.32
N THR A 11 11.94 8.31 9.70
CA THR A 11 12.19 7.17 8.82
C THR A 11 11.25 7.16 7.63
N LEU A 12 9.94 7.39 7.84
CA LEU A 12 8.94 7.48 6.76
C LEU A 12 9.28 8.61 5.79
N LYS A 13 9.72 9.76 6.30
CA LYS A 13 10.14 10.89 5.46
C LYS A 13 11.38 10.55 4.62
N VAL A 14 12.38 9.88 5.20
CA VAL A 14 13.56 9.39 4.45
C VAL A 14 13.14 8.37 3.40
N ILE A 15 12.17 7.48 3.68
CA ILE A 15 11.62 6.55 2.69
C ILE A 15 10.96 7.32 1.53
N GLU A 16 10.18 8.34 1.82
CA GLU A 16 9.50 9.16 0.80
C GLU A 16 10.49 9.91 -0.10
N GLU A 17 11.56 10.46 0.46
CA GLU A 17 12.55 11.26 -0.27
C GLU A 17 13.56 10.44 -1.06
N CYS A 18 14.03 9.32 -0.48
CA CYS A 18 15.18 8.58 -1.02
C CYS A 18 14.83 7.12 -1.39
N GLY A 19 13.65 6.63 -1.02
CA GLY A 19 13.27 5.22 -1.19
C GLY A 19 13.77 4.31 -0.07
N VAL A 20 13.12 3.14 0.06
CA VAL A 20 13.40 2.16 1.13
C VAL A 20 14.86 1.69 1.12
N LYS A 21 15.45 1.51 -0.07
CA LYS A 21 16.85 1.05 -0.22
C LYS A 21 17.86 1.96 0.45
N ASP A 22 17.62 3.25 0.39
CA ASP A 22 18.55 4.28 0.83
C ASP A 22 18.37 4.71 2.28
N VAL A 23 17.43 4.09 3.01
CA VAL A 23 17.28 4.31 4.46
C VAL A 23 18.52 3.81 5.20
N THR A 24 19.10 4.70 5.99
CA THR A 24 20.20 4.40 6.91
C THR A 24 19.97 5.09 8.24
N VAL A 25 20.48 4.51 9.33
CA VAL A 25 20.45 5.15 10.66
C VAL A 25 20.97 6.58 10.62
N ARG A 26 22.02 6.84 9.81
CA ARG A 26 22.62 8.16 9.66
C ARG A 26 21.67 9.16 9.00
N LYS A 27 20.97 8.77 7.91
CA LYS A 27 19.98 9.63 7.24
C LYS A 27 18.82 9.95 8.17
N VAL A 28 18.29 8.94 8.88
CA VAL A 28 17.20 9.12 9.84
C VAL A 28 17.63 10.06 10.99
N ALA A 29 18.85 9.89 11.52
CA ALA A 29 19.38 10.76 12.55
C ALA A 29 19.53 12.22 12.05
N ALA A 30 19.99 12.41 10.81
CA ALA A 30 20.10 13.74 10.19
C ALA A 30 18.72 14.39 10.00
N GLU A 31 17.73 13.64 9.50
CA GLU A 31 16.35 14.12 9.36
C GLU A 31 15.74 14.51 10.71
N LEU A 32 16.01 13.72 11.75
CA LEU A 32 15.55 13.98 13.10
C LEU A 32 16.28 15.16 13.79
N GLY A 33 17.43 15.61 13.24
CA GLY A 33 18.29 16.60 13.89
C GLY A 33 18.94 16.09 15.19
N ARG A 34 19.23 14.77 15.25
CA ARG A 34 19.80 14.10 16.43
C ARG A 34 21.02 13.23 16.08
N SER A 35 21.71 12.72 17.10
CA SER A 35 22.80 11.77 16.88
C SER A 35 22.29 10.38 16.49
N THR A 36 23.12 9.60 15.81
CA THR A 36 22.84 8.19 15.51
C THR A 36 22.60 7.35 16.77
N THR A 37 23.24 7.70 17.89
CA THR A 37 23.06 7.05 19.19
C THR A 37 21.62 7.16 19.69
N VAL A 38 20.94 8.29 19.46
CA VAL A 38 19.53 8.45 19.82
C VAL A 38 18.65 7.49 19.01
N VAL A 39 18.91 7.38 17.71
CA VAL A 39 18.16 6.48 16.83
C VAL A 39 18.38 5.02 17.21
N THR A 40 19.65 4.59 17.37
CA THR A 40 20.01 3.19 17.69
C THR A 40 19.59 2.77 19.09
N HIS A 41 19.37 3.71 20.01
CA HIS A 41 18.80 3.42 21.32
C HIS A 41 17.39 2.83 21.22
N TYR A 42 16.56 3.32 20.29
CA TYR A 42 15.19 2.84 20.10
C TYR A 42 15.09 1.77 19.00
N PHE A 43 15.89 1.89 17.97
CA PHE A 43 15.91 0.98 16.80
C PHE A 43 17.35 0.57 16.52
N PRO A 44 17.81 -0.56 17.10
CA PRO A 44 19.22 -0.95 17.05
C PRO A 44 19.79 -1.16 15.64
N THR A 45 18.94 -1.55 14.68
CA THR A 45 19.35 -1.80 13.30
C THR A 45 18.46 -1.07 12.29
N ARG A 46 18.91 -1.03 11.04
CA ARG A 46 18.15 -0.52 9.90
C ARG A 46 16.85 -1.30 9.71
N GLU A 47 16.90 -2.60 9.89
CA GLU A 47 15.76 -3.51 9.74
C GLU A 47 14.65 -3.16 10.74
N HIS A 48 14.99 -2.95 12.00
CA HIS A 48 14.02 -2.49 13.01
C HIS A 48 13.39 -1.13 12.68
N LEU A 49 14.19 -0.21 12.09
CA LEU A 49 13.65 1.07 11.61
C LEU A 49 12.62 0.88 10.50
N LEU A 50 12.97 0.07 9.49
CA LEU A 50 12.08 -0.21 8.37
C LEU A 50 10.82 -0.95 8.82
N GLU A 51 10.97 -1.98 9.66
CA GLU A 51 9.84 -2.72 10.20
C GLU A 51 8.85 -1.82 10.91
N ALA A 52 9.32 -0.98 11.83
CA ALA A 52 8.46 -0.07 12.57
C ALA A 52 7.79 0.99 11.67
N ALA A 53 8.54 1.55 10.70
CA ALA A 53 8.03 2.54 9.77
C ALA A 53 6.96 1.95 8.83
N LEU A 54 7.19 0.76 8.28
CA LEU A 54 6.24 0.08 7.41
C LEU A 54 4.99 -0.37 8.16
N ALA A 55 5.14 -0.92 9.37
CA ALA A 55 4.01 -1.29 10.22
C ALA A 55 3.09 -0.08 10.47
N LYS A 56 3.68 1.08 10.77
CA LYS A 56 2.92 2.33 10.94
C LYS A 56 2.24 2.77 9.65
N SER A 57 2.95 2.78 8.53
CA SER A 57 2.41 3.17 7.22
C SER A 57 1.23 2.27 6.83
N PHE A 58 1.35 0.96 6.98
CA PHE A 58 0.26 0.02 6.68
C PHE A 58 -0.93 0.17 7.63
N ALA A 59 -0.69 0.41 8.92
CA ALA A 59 -1.78 0.67 9.87
C ALA A 59 -2.56 1.94 9.49
N GLN A 60 -1.86 3.00 9.08
CA GLN A 60 -2.48 4.23 8.59
C GLN A 60 -3.28 3.99 7.30
N SER A 61 -2.71 3.27 6.33
CA SER A 61 -3.38 2.91 5.07
C SER A 61 -4.64 2.07 5.31
N LYS A 62 -4.57 1.06 6.19
CA LYS A 62 -5.73 0.25 6.60
C LYS A 62 -6.84 1.12 7.23
N SER A 63 -6.48 2.04 8.12
CA SER A 63 -7.43 2.96 8.75
C SER A 63 -8.10 3.88 7.74
N GLN A 64 -7.33 4.42 6.80
CA GLN A 64 -7.87 5.26 5.71
C GLN A 64 -8.83 4.47 4.82
N ALA A 65 -8.47 3.24 4.42
CA ALA A 65 -9.36 2.38 3.64
C ALA A 65 -10.71 2.18 4.31
N LEU A 66 -10.70 1.86 5.62
CA LEU A 66 -11.93 1.63 6.37
C LEU A 66 -12.80 2.89 6.45
N LEU A 67 -12.20 4.08 6.57
CA LEU A 67 -12.94 5.35 6.51
C LEU A 67 -13.57 5.58 5.14
N PHE A 68 -12.85 5.29 4.05
CA PHE A 68 -13.39 5.37 2.70
C PHE A 68 -14.59 4.43 2.49
N ILE A 69 -14.48 3.18 2.96
CA ILE A 69 -15.56 2.19 2.89
C ILE A 69 -16.79 2.68 3.67
N GLN A 70 -16.60 3.13 4.93
CA GLN A 70 -17.69 3.56 5.81
C GLN A 70 -18.43 4.81 5.31
N GLY A 71 -17.75 5.70 4.62
CA GLY A 71 -18.30 6.95 4.10
C GLY A 71 -18.98 6.82 2.73
N SER A 72 -19.11 5.62 2.15
CA SER A 72 -19.62 5.43 0.80
C SER A 72 -20.85 4.52 0.76
N ASP A 73 -21.83 4.89 -0.07
CA ASP A 73 -22.99 4.04 -0.40
C ASP A 73 -22.56 2.80 -1.20
N ASP A 74 -21.53 2.90 -2.04
CA ASP A 74 -20.90 1.77 -2.73
C ASP A 74 -19.51 1.48 -2.16
N GLN A 75 -19.50 0.67 -1.11
CA GLN A 75 -18.30 0.31 -0.36
C GLN A 75 -17.26 -0.42 -1.21
N LEU A 76 -17.68 -1.27 -2.15
CA LEU A 76 -16.76 -2.00 -3.03
C LEU A 76 -16.01 -1.03 -3.94
N TRP A 77 -16.72 -0.11 -4.60
CA TRP A 77 -16.07 0.87 -5.47
C TRP A 77 -15.23 1.88 -4.68
N ALA A 78 -15.65 2.25 -3.48
CA ALA A 78 -14.84 3.08 -2.59
C ALA A 78 -13.51 2.41 -2.26
N PHE A 79 -13.52 1.12 -1.93
CA PHE A 79 -12.31 0.35 -1.63
C PHE A 79 -11.40 0.21 -2.85
N ILE A 80 -11.95 -0.11 -4.02
CA ILE A 80 -11.18 -0.23 -5.27
C ILE A 80 -10.55 1.12 -5.65
N LYS A 81 -11.29 2.22 -5.55
CA LYS A 81 -10.76 3.58 -5.81
C LYS A 81 -9.66 3.96 -4.83
N TRP A 82 -9.84 3.67 -3.55
CA TRP A 82 -8.80 3.88 -2.56
C TRP A 82 -7.54 3.10 -2.91
N SER A 83 -7.66 1.85 -3.36
CA SER A 83 -6.52 0.98 -3.69
C SER A 83 -5.63 1.53 -4.80
N VAL A 84 -6.14 2.39 -5.68
CA VAL A 84 -5.37 3.07 -6.74
C VAL A 84 -5.11 4.55 -6.47
N SER A 85 -5.35 5.00 -5.23
CA SER A 85 -5.10 6.39 -4.84
C SER A 85 -3.61 6.73 -4.87
N THR A 86 -3.29 8.01 -5.02
CA THR A 86 -1.90 8.49 -5.05
C THR A 86 -1.14 8.14 -3.77
N GLU A 87 -1.83 8.15 -2.62
CA GLU A 87 -1.25 7.83 -1.32
C GLU A 87 -0.84 6.36 -1.23
N VAL A 88 -1.75 5.44 -1.60
CA VAL A 88 -1.46 3.99 -1.65
C VAL A 88 -0.34 3.71 -2.63
N ARG A 89 -0.38 4.34 -3.80
CA ARG A 89 0.59 4.15 -4.84
C ARG A 89 2.01 4.53 -4.43
N LYS A 90 2.21 5.69 -3.80
CA LYS A 90 3.53 6.12 -3.33
C LYS A 90 4.19 5.07 -2.45
N VAL A 91 3.44 4.50 -1.53
CA VAL A 91 3.92 3.43 -0.65
C VAL A 91 4.14 2.14 -1.42
N TRP A 92 3.18 1.74 -2.25
CA TRP A 92 3.21 0.47 -2.98
C TRP A 92 4.39 0.35 -3.94
N ILE A 93 4.66 1.37 -4.75
CA ILE A 93 5.80 1.37 -5.68
C ILE A 93 7.12 1.21 -4.93
N GLN A 94 7.31 1.92 -3.82
CA GLN A 94 8.51 1.79 -3.00
C GLN A 94 8.70 0.35 -2.50
N LEU A 95 7.63 -0.31 -2.11
CA LEU A 95 7.65 -1.68 -1.58
C LEU A 95 7.87 -2.72 -2.68
N VAL A 96 7.23 -2.57 -3.84
CA VAL A 96 7.44 -3.46 -4.99
C VAL A 96 8.89 -3.37 -5.47
N VAL A 97 9.44 -2.16 -5.61
CA VAL A 97 10.84 -1.96 -5.97
C VAL A 97 11.77 -2.59 -4.92
N ALA A 98 11.44 -2.46 -3.64
CA ALA A 98 12.19 -3.07 -2.55
C ALA A 98 12.15 -4.60 -2.62
N HIS A 99 10.98 -5.18 -2.84
CA HIS A 99 10.77 -6.63 -2.96
C HIS A 99 11.50 -7.21 -4.18
N LEU A 100 11.33 -6.62 -5.35
CA LEU A 100 12.00 -7.05 -6.59
C LEU A 100 13.53 -6.94 -6.51
N ALA A 101 14.04 -6.08 -5.65
CA ALA A 101 15.47 -5.94 -5.42
C ALA A 101 16.05 -6.93 -4.41
N GLY A 102 15.24 -7.88 -3.92
CA GLY A 102 15.68 -8.88 -2.95
C GLY A 102 15.97 -8.30 -1.56
N LEU A 103 15.26 -7.22 -1.17
CA LEU A 103 15.40 -6.68 0.16
C LEU A 103 14.66 -7.54 1.18
N ASP A 104 15.30 -7.63 2.31
CA ASP A 104 14.96 -8.16 3.63
C ASP A 104 13.65 -8.97 3.77
N ALA A 105 13.76 -10.18 4.33
CA ALA A 105 12.64 -11.08 4.63
C ALA A 105 11.56 -10.42 5.53
N HIS A 106 11.95 -9.50 6.42
CA HIS A 106 11.00 -8.78 7.28
C HIS A 106 10.11 -7.81 6.49
N VAL A 107 10.68 -7.11 5.49
CA VAL A 107 9.90 -6.23 4.59
C VAL A 107 8.93 -7.05 3.76
N SER A 108 9.38 -8.16 3.19
CA SER A 108 8.53 -9.07 2.40
C SER A 108 7.35 -9.58 3.22
N LYS A 109 7.58 -10.02 4.45
CA LYS A 109 6.51 -10.50 5.34
C LYS A 109 5.44 -9.44 5.61
N GLN A 110 5.84 -8.19 5.85
CA GLN A 110 4.88 -7.11 6.09
C GLN A 110 4.06 -6.75 4.84
N ILE A 111 4.67 -6.84 3.66
CA ILE A 111 3.96 -6.69 2.39
C ILE A 111 2.91 -7.79 2.25
N ASP A 112 3.30 -9.05 2.47
CA ASP A 112 2.39 -10.19 2.40
C ASP A 112 1.22 -10.03 3.36
N GLU A 113 1.47 -9.62 4.61
CA GLU A 113 0.41 -9.35 5.60
C GLU A 113 -0.52 -8.21 5.18
N PHE A 114 -0.02 -7.20 4.45
CA PHE A 114 -0.86 -6.13 3.91
C PHE A 114 -1.69 -6.61 2.73
N ILE A 115 -1.12 -7.41 1.82
CA ILE A 115 -1.83 -8.02 0.68
C ILE A 115 -2.95 -8.94 1.19
N TYR A 116 -2.68 -9.84 2.13
CA TYR A 116 -3.69 -10.72 2.73
C TYR A 116 -4.83 -9.93 3.37
N TRP A 117 -4.51 -8.84 4.08
CA TRP A 117 -5.55 -7.98 4.64
C TRP A 117 -6.39 -7.32 3.53
N TRP A 118 -5.76 -6.85 2.45
CA TRP A 118 -6.43 -6.23 1.30
C TRP A 118 -7.36 -7.23 0.59
N GLU A 119 -6.87 -8.42 0.30
CA GLU A 119 -7.67 -9.51 -0.29
C GLU A 119 -8.86 -9.88 0.60
N TYR A 120 -8.64 -10.03 1.90
CA TYR A 120 -9.72 -10.33 2.85
C TYR A 120 -10.83 -9.26 2.82
N GLN A 121 -10.47 -7.97 2.81
CA GLN A 121 -11.47 -6.90 2.72
C GLN A 121 -12.22 -6.96 1.38
N LEU A 122 -11.52 -7.16 0.28
CA LEU A 122 -12.13 -7.24 -1.04
C LEU A 122 -13.07 -8.44 -1.17
N LEU A 123 -12.67 -9.62 -0.72
CA LEU A 123 -13.52 -10.83 -0.71
C LEU A 123 -14.81 -10.60 0.06
N LYS A 124 -14.72 -9.97 1.23
CA LYS A 124 -15.89 -9.62 2.04
C LYS A 124 -16.84 -8.65 1.29
N LEU A 125 -16.30 -7.68 0.56
CA LEU A 125 -17.08 -6.72 -0.22
C LEU A 125 -17.66 -7.34 -1.52
N LEU A 126 -17.08 -8.41 -2.03
CA LEU A 126 -17.55 -9.17 -3.20
C LEU A 126 -18.64 -10.18 -2.88
N GLU A 127 -18.91 -10.46 -1.61
CA GLU A 127 -19.92 -11.46 -1.20
C GLU A 127 -21.28 -11.13 -1.79
N GLY A 128 -21.86 -12.09 -2.50
CA GLY A 128 -23.16 -11.95 -3.18
C GLY A 128 -23.19 -11.04 -4.42
N ARG A 129 -22.06 -10.40 -4.78
CA ARG A 129 -21.97 -9.42 -5.87
C ARG A 129 -21.35 -9.96 -7.17
N VAL A 130 -20.85 -11.19 -7.17
CA VAL A 130 -20.18 -11.77 -8.33
C VAL A 130 -21.19 -12.40 -9.30
N VAL A 131 -20.97 -12.24 -10.61
CA VAL A 131 -21.82 -12.82 -11.65
C VAL A 131 -21.82 -14.37 -11.60
N PRO A 132 -22.92 -15.05 -12.02
CA PRO A 132 -22.97 -16.50 -12.09
C PRO A 132 -21.83 -17.07 -12.95
N GLY A 133 -21.25 -18.20 -12.49
CA GLY A 133 -20.15 -18.89 -13.19
C GLY A 133 -18.75 -18.40 -12.81
N ARG A 134 -18.65 -17.45 -11.88
CA ARG A 134 -17.36 -17.05 -11.28
C ARG A 134 -17.41 -17.14 -9.76
N THR A 135 -16.25 -17.36 -9.16
CA THR A 135 -16.06 -17.32 -7.71
C THR A 135 -15.61 -15.92 -7.26
N SER A 136 -15.86 -15.56 -6.01
CA SER A 136 -15.36 -14.31 -5.43
C SER A 136 -13.83 -14.26 -5.44
N GLN A 137 -13.16 -15.42 -5.30
CA GLN A 137 -11.69 -15.48 -5.37
C GLN A 137 -11.18 -15.15 -6.78
N GLU A 138 -11.74 -15.72 -7.84
CA GLU A 138 -11.35 -15.38 -9.22
C GLU A 138 -11.51 -13.89 -9.53
N VAL A 139 -12.61 -13.29 -9.04
CA VAL A 139 -12.85 -11.86 -9.24
C VAL A 139 -11.88 -11.02 -8.39
N CYS A 140 -11.57 -11.45 -7.17
CA CYS A 140 -10.57 -10.82 -6.31
C CYS A 140 -9.18 -10.80 -7.00
N ASP A 141 -8.74 -11.93 -7.53
CA ASP A 141 -7.47 -12.07 -8.23
C ASP A 141 -7.40 -11.16 -9.47
N ILE A 142 -8.48 -11.10 -10.27
CA ILE A 142 -8.58 -10.21 -11.42
C ILE A 142 -8.47 -8.74 -10.98
N ILE A 143 -9.20 -8.34 -9.94
CA ILE A 143 -9.14 -6.97 -9.41
C ILE A 143 -7.73 -6.65 -8.92
N GLY A 144 -7.06 -7.58 -8.22
CA GLY A 144 -5.68 -7.44 -7.76
C GLY A 144 -4.73 -7.11 -8.90
N VAL A 145 -4.73 -7.93 -9.96
CA VAL A 145 -3.87 -7.73 -11.14
C VAL A 145 -4.17 -6.38 -11.84
N VAL A 146 -5.44 -5.98 -11.93
CA VAL A 146 -5.82 -4.70 -12.55
C VAL A 146 -5.35 -3.52 -11.70
N VAL A 147 -5.55 -3.59 -10.38
CA VAL A 147 -5.08 -2.56 -9.43
C VAL A 147 -3.56 -2.41 -9.49
N GLU A 148 -2.81 -3.51 -9.44
CA GLU A 148 -1.34 -3.50 -9.57
C GLU A 148 -0.89 -2.91 -10.91
N GLY A 149 -1.51 -3.30 -12.01
CA GLY A 149 -1.23 -2.75 -13.34
C GLY A 149 -1.44 -1.25 -13.39
N ILE A 150 -2.50 -0.73 -12.78
CA ILE A 150 -2.77 0.72 -12.68
C ILE A 150 -1.75 1.42 -11.79
N LEU A 151 -1.43 0.85 -10.63
CA LEU A 151 -0.43 1.40 -9.73
C LEU A 151 0.95 1.54 -10.39
N LEU A 152 1.33 0.60 -11.25
CA LEU A 152 2.59 0.62 -11.99
C LEU A 152 2.56 1.50 -13.26
N SER A 153 1.37 1.89 -13.73
CA SER A 153 1.18 2.60 -15.01
C SER A 153 1.14 4.13 -14.87
N GLU A 154 1.77 4.70 -13.83
CA GLU A 154 1.75 6.15 -13.57
C GLU A 154 2.13 6.97 -14.80
N ASN A 155 1.34 8.03 -15.03
CA ASN A 155 1.53 8.97 -16.15
C ASN A 155 1.47 8.32 -17.56
N ARG A 156 1.03 7.07 -17.66
CA ARG A 156 0.78 6.46 -18.96
C ARG A 156 -0.60 6.90 -19.46
N GLU A 157 -0.62 7.68 -20.53
CA GLU A 157 -1.84 7.85 -21.32
C GLU A 157 -2.15 6.51 -21.99
N PHE A 158 -3.28 5.91 -21.62
CA PHE A 158 -3.74 4.70 -22.30
C PHE A 158 -4.17 5.09 -23.72
N ALA A 159 -3.77 4.28 -24.71
CA ALA A 159 -4.11 4.52 -26.11
C ALA A 159 -5.63 4.62 -26.38
N SER A 160 -6.45 4.09 -25.48
CA SER A 160 -7.92 4.21 -25.49
C SER A 160 -8.43 5.59 -25.05
N GLY A 161 -7.57 6.47 -24.49
CA GLY A 161 -7.98 7.72 -23.85
C GLY A 161 -8.71 7.56 -22.51
N LEU A 162 -8.84 6.35 -21.99
CA LEU A 162 -9.47 6.09 -20.68
C LEU A 162 -8.55 6.49 -19.55
N ASN A 163 -9.09 7.13 -18.51
CA ASN A 163 -8.38 7.30 -17.24
C ASN A 163 -8.45 6.01 -16.38
N SER A 164 -7.69 5.99 -15.28
CA SER A 164 -7.61 4.81 -14.40
C SER A 164 -8.97 4.38 -13.85
N GLU A 165 -9.87 5.30 -13.48
CA GLU A 165 -11.21 4.98 -12.99
C GLU A 165 -12.09 4.37 -14.08
N GLN A 166 -12.06 4.94 -15.29
CA GLN A 166 -12.79 4.41 -16.44
C GLN A 166 -12.31 3.01 -16.81
N LEU A 167 -10.99 2.77 -16.77
CA LEU A 167 -10.42 1.47 -17.02
C LEU A 167 -10.85 0.44 -15.96
N LEU A 168 -10.79 0.80 -14.68
CA LEU A 168 -11.30 -0.04 -13.59
C LEU A 168 -12.77 -0.41 -13.81
N ARG A 169 -13.62 0.57 -14.09
CA ARG A 169 -15.04 0.33 -14.32
C ARG A 169 -15.28 -0.57 -15.53
N ALA A 170 -14.62 -0.31 -16.65
CA ALA A 170 -14.77 -1.11 -17.86
C ALA A 170 -14.36 -2.56 -17.66
N THR A 171 -13.34 -2.81 -16.81
CA THR A 171 -12.82 -4.16 -16.57
C THR A 171 -13.59 -4.91 -15.48
N ILE A 172 -13.98 -4.21 -14.40
CA ILE A 172 -14.53 -4.86 -13.21
C ILE A 172 -16.06 -4.94 -13.25
N SER A 173 -16.77 -3.92 -13.79
CA SER A 173 -18.25 -3.93 -13.79
C SER A 173 -18.86 -5.17 -14.45
N PRO A 174 -18.32 -5.72 -15.55
CA PRO A 174 -18.85 -6.94 -16.15
C PRO A 174 -18.74 -8.20 -15.26
N LEU A 175 -17.91 -8.16 -14.22
CA LEU A 175 -17.70 -9.26 -13.28
C LEU A 175 -18.66 -9.21 -12.09
N LEU A 176 -19.42 -8.13 -11.96
CA LEU A 176 -20.30 -7.87 -10.84
C LEU A 176 -21.77 -7.94 -11.26
N ARG A 177 -22.62 -8.40 -10.34
CA ARG A 177 -24.07 -8.29 -10.48
C ARG A 177 -24.48 -6.82 -10.35
N THR A 178 -25.35 -6.38 -11.25
CA THR A 178 -26.03 -5.09 -11.18
C THR A 178 -27.13 -5.12 -10.13
#